data_007da0687d6cf723b4eee6894ea5a406
#
_entry.id   007da0687d6cf723b4eee6894ea5a406
#
_cell.length_a   1.000
_cell.length_b   1.000
_cell.length_c   1.000
_cell.angle_alpha   90.00
_cell.angle_beta   90.00
_cell.angle_gamma   90.00
#
_symmetry.space_group_name_H-M   'P 1'
#
loop_
_entity.id
_entity.type
_entity.pdbx_description
1 polymer ?
#
loop_
_entity_poly.entity_id
_entity_poly.type
_entity_poly.pdbx_seq_one_letter_code
_entity_poly.pdbx_strand_id
1 'polypeptide(L)'
;MSRVYNFSAGPAVLPEEVLQEAAAEMLDYKGSGMSVMEMSHRSKTYQNILNEAEADLRELMNIPDNYKVLFLQGGASQQFAMIPMNLMKNGVADYIITGQWAKKAWAEAKMYGKANAIASSADKTFSYIPDCSNLPISEDADYVYICENNTIYGTKFHTLPNTKGKILVSDVSSCFLSEPVDVSKYGVIYGGVQKNIGPAGVAIVIIREDLIREDVLPGTPTMLRYKTHADAGSLYNTPPAYGIYICGKVFKWLKNKGGLAAMKEYNEKKAKILYDFLDESKLFKGTVEKKDRSLMNVPFVTGDEALDARFVKEAEKAGFVNLKGHRTVGGMRASIYNAMPIEGVESLVAFMQKFEEENA
;
A
#
# COMPACT_ATOMS: atom_id res chain seq x y z
N MET A 1 10.47 5.72 27.84
CA MET A 1 11.06 4.66 27.01
C MET A 1 11.17 5.19 25.58
N SER A 2 12.33 5.05 24.94
CA SER A 2 12.44 5.34 23.51
C SER A 2 11.63 4.31 22.72
N ARG A 3 10.92 4.72 21.66
CA ARG A 3 10.23 3.78 20.76
C ARG A 3 11.23 2.94 19.99
N VAL A 4 10.88 1.69 19.72
CA VAL A 4 11.65 0.83 18.81
C VAL A 4 11.49 1.26 17.36
N TYR A 5 12.46 0.96 16.51
CA TYR A 5 12.32 1.09 15.06
C TYR A 5 11.58 -0.12 14.50
N ASN A 6 10.33 0.09 14.09
CA ASN A 6 9.45 -0.96 13.61
C ASN A 6 9.49 -1.05 12.08
N PHE A 7 10.12 -2.09 11.55
CA PHE A 7 10.25 -2.37 10.11
C PHE A 7 9.16 -3.32 9.58
N SER A 8 8.03 -3.45 10.29
CA SER A 8 6.92 -4.31 9.86
C SER A 8 6.37 -3.90 8.49
N ALA A 9 6.05 -4.90 7.69
CA ALA A 9 5.44 -4.67 6.37
C ALA A 9 3.95 -4.30 6.41
N GLY A 10 3.30 -4.52 7.56
CA GLY A 10 1.89 -4.16 7.78
C GLY A 10 1.19 -5.12 8.75
N PRO A 11 0.48 -4.58 9.76
CA PRO A 11 0.43 -3.15 10.11
C PRO A 11 1.82 -2.57 10.38
N ALA A 12 2.05 -1.33 9.93
CA ALA A 12 3.36 -0.70 9.92
C ALA A 12 3.45 0.48 10.89
N VAL A 13 4.64 1.09 10.95
CA VAL A 13 4.89 2.30 11.74
C VAL A 13 3.97 3.44 11.31
N LEU A 14 3.45 4.18 12.28
CA LEU A 14 2.70 5.43 12.07
C LEU A 14 3.53 6.64 12.53
N PRO A 15 3.29 7.83 11.96
CA PRO A 15 3.94 9.04 12.41
C PRO A 15 3.69 9.27 13.91
N GLU A 16 4.74 9.55 14.66
CA GLU A 16 4.63 9.74 16.11
C GLU A 16 3.74 10.93 16.46
N GLU A 17 3.85 12.01 15.70
CA GLU A 17 3.03 13.21 15.85
C GLU A 17 1.52 12.87 15.72
N VAL A 18 1.16 11.99 14.79
CA VAL A 18 -0.22 11.52 14.62
C VAL A 18 -0.69 10.72 15.83
N LEU A 19 0.16 9.84 16.36
CA LEU A 19 -0.18 9.04 17.54
C LEU A 19 -0.31 9.90 18.81
N GLN A 20 0.55 10.91 18.97
CA GLN A 20 0.47 11.86 20.08
C GLN A 20 -0.80 12.70 20.03
N GLU A 21 -1.15 13.23 18.84
CA GLU A 21 -2.39 13.98 18.65
C GLU A 21 -3.62 13.10 18.91
N ALA A 22 -3.63 11.87 18.38
CA ALA A 22 -4.72 10.93 18.62
C ALA A 22 -4.86 10.55 20.11
N ALA A 23 -3.75 10.40 20.83
CA ALA A 23 -3.76 10.14 22.27
C ALA A 23 -4.31 11.33 23.07
N ALA A 24 -3.97 12.56 22.68
CA ALA A 24 -4.49 13.77 23.32
C ALA A 24 -6.00 13.93 23.11
N GLU A 25 -6.53 13.50 21.97
CA GLU A 25 -7.96 13.56 21.63
C GLU A 25 -8.73 12.27 22.02
N MET A 26 -8.09 11.29 22.67
CA MET A 26 -8.68 9.98 22.93
C MET A 26 -9.97 10.04 23.76
N LEU A 27 -10.02 10.89 24.76
CA LEU A 27 -11.20 11.04 25.63
C LEU A 27 -12.12 12.17 25.19
N ASP A 28 -11.58 13.17 24.52
CA ASP A 28 -12.33 14.38 24.14
C ASP A 28 -11.84 14.93 22.81
N TYR A 29 -12.52 14.55 21.73
CA TYR A 29 -12.23 15.10 20.42
C TYR A 29 -12.70 16.56 20.32
N LYS A 30 -11.75 17.49 20.33
CA LYS A 30 -11.97 18.94 20.10
C LYS A 30 -13.11 19.54 20.95
N GLY A 31 -13.22 19.16 22.21
CA GLY A 31 -14.24 19.67 23.13
C GLY A 31 -15.64 19.07 22.95
N SER A 32 -15.76 17.96 22.23
CA SER A 32 -17.04 17.25 22.04
C SER A 32 -17.51 16.47 23.29
N GLY A 33 -16.60 16.28 24.27
CA GLY A 33 -16.86 15.48 25.45
C GLY A 33 -16.89 13.98 25.20
N MET A 34 -16.45 13.51 24.02
CA MET A 34 -16.43 12.07 23.68
C MET A 34 -15.26 11.71 22.76
N SER A 35 -14.88 10.44 22.79
CA SER A 35 -13.93 9.84 21.87
C SER A 35 -14.53 9.72 20.47
N VAL A 36 -13.69 9.81 19.42
CA VAL A 36 -14.10 9.47 18.05
C VAL A 36 -14.65 8.03 17.97
N MET A 37 -14.14 7.11 18.80
CA MET A 37 -14.63 5.72 18.85
C MET A 37 -16.09 5.58 19.32
N GLU A 38 -16.61 6.56 20.06
CA GLU A 38 -17.97 6.57 20.60
C GLU A 38 -18.96 7.35 19.72
N MET A 39 -18.44 8.10 18.72
CA MET A 39 -19.28 8.97 17.89
C MET A 39 -20.18 8.18 16.98
N SER A 40 -21.45 8.57 16.91
CA SER A 40 -22.31 8.14 15.82
C SER A 40 -21.73 8.62 14.49
N HIS A 41 -21.57 7.71 13.53
CA HIS A 41 -21.15 8.05 12.17
C HIS A 41 -22.15 8.95 11.43
N ARG A 42 -23.38 9.12 11.96
CA ARG A 42 -24.42 10.02 11.46
C ARG A 42 -24.37 11.40 12.10
N SER A 43 -23.48 11.60 13.09
CA SER A 43 -23.32 12.92 13.71
C SER A 43 -22.62 13.89 12.77
N LYS A 44 -22.94 15.20 12.92
CA LYS A 44 -22.26 16.26 12.17
C LYS A 44 -20.75 16.28 12.44
N THR A 45 -20.34 15.99 13.66
CA THR A 45 -18.93 15.95 14.06
C THR A 45 -18.19 14.87 13.27
N TYR A 46 -18.74 13.65 13.22
CA TYR A 46 -18.11 12.59 12.46
C TYR A 46 -18.14 12.84 10.95
N GLN A 47 -19.24 13.38 10.43
CA GLN A 47 -19.33 13.76 9.01
C GLN A 47 -18.21 14.74 8.63
N ASN A 48 -17.88 15.70 9.51
CA ASN A 48 -16.76 16.61 9.29
C ASN A 48 -15.41 15.88 9.25
N ILE A 49 -15.18 14.90 10.15
CA ILE A 49 -13.96 14.06 10.15
C ILE A 49 -13.80 13.35 8.80
N LEU A 50 -14.86 12.72 8.31
CA LEU A 50 -14.84 12.02 7.02
C LEU A 50 -14.61 12.97 5.85
N ASN A 51 -15.31 14.11 5.83
CA ASN A 51 -15.18 15.10 4.78
C ASN A 51 -13.79 15.73 4.73
N GLU A 52 -13.20 16.04 5.89
CA GLU A 52 -11.83 16.56 5.98
C GLU A 52 -10.83 15.52 5.47
N ALA A 53 -10.98 14.24 5.85
CA ALA A 53 -10.11 13.16 5.38
C ALA A 53 -10.20 12.99 3.85
N GLU A 54 -11.40 13.02 3.28
CA GLU A 54 -11.58 12.95 1.82
C GLU A 54 -10.99 14.16 1.12
N ALA A 55 -11.22 15.37 1.63
CA ALA A 55 -10.71 16.61 1.05
C ALA A 55 -9.16 16.63 1.04
N ASP A 56 -8.53 16.24 2.15
CA ASP A 56 -7.07 16.17 2.25
C ASP A 56 -6.48 15.12 1.31
N LEU A 57 -7.13 13.96 1.15
CA LEU A 57 -6.70 12.94 0.20
C LEU A 57 -6.82 13.42 -1.25
N ARG A 58 -7.94 14.09 -1.59
CA ARG A 58 -8.15 14.67 -2.91
C ARG A 58 -7.08 15.71 -3.26
N GLU A 59 -6.76 16.57 -2.31
CA GLU A 59 -5.73 17.59 -2.49
C GLU A 59 -4.33 16.96 -2.66
N LEU A 60 -3.95 16.00 -1.80
CA LEU A 60 -2.65 15.32 -1.86
C LEU A 60 -2.39 14.65 -3.22
N MET A 61 -3.41 14.02 -3.79
CA MET A 61 -3.31 13.26 -5.03
C MET A 61 -3.81 13.99 -6.27
N ASN A 62 -4.30 15.23 -6.16
CA ASN A 62 -4.97 15.95 -7.23
C ASN A 62 -6.06 15.08 -7.89
N ILE A 63 -6.94 14.46 -7.07
CA ILE A 63 -7.98 13.55 -7.57
C ILE A 63 -9.00 14.35 -8.37
N PRO A 64 -9.21 14.02 -9.67
CA PRO A 64 -10.20 14.71 -10.50
C PRO A 64 -11.64 14.55 -9.96
N ASP A 65 -12.51 15.52 -10.25
CA ASP A 65 -13.89 15.53 -9.75
C ASP A 65 -14.73 14.35 -10.23
N ASN A 66 -14.38 13.76 -11.37
CA ASN A 66 -15.03 12.58 -11.93
C ASN A 66 -14.56 11.24 -11.31
N TYR A 67 -13.94 11.30 -10.12
CA TYR A 67 -13.60 10.13 -9.30
C TYR A 67 -14.30 10.19 -7.96
N LYS A 68 -14.78 9.04 -7.49
CA LYS A 68 -15.25 8.85 -6.11
C LYS A 68 -14.14 8.30 -5.24
N VAL A 69 -14.09 8.78 -4.00
CA VAL A 69 -13.24 8.25 -2.93
C VAL A 69 -14.13 7.47 -1.97
N LEU A 70 -13.82 6.20 -1.77
CA LEU A 70 -14.60 5.32 -0.90
C LEU A 70 -13.72 4.84 0.26
N PHE A 71 -14.24 4.96 1.47
CA PHE A 71 -13.63 4.40 2.68
C PHE A 71 -14.37 3.13 3.06
N LEU A 72 -13.74 1.99 2.83
CA LEU A 72 -14.35 0.66 2.95
C LEU A 72 -13.71 -0.18 4.04
N GLN A 73 -14.37 -1.29 4.39
CA GLN A 73 -13.84 -2.37 5.22
C GLN A 73 -13.30 -3.51 4.35
N GLY A 74 -12.88 -4.62 4.97
CA GLY A 74 -12.46 -5.84 4.26
C GLY A 74 -11.01 -5.83 3.76
N GLY A 75 -10.29 -4.72 3.90
CA GLY A 75 -8.91 -4.57 3.43
C GLY A 75 -8.77 -4.70 1.92
N ALA A 76 -7.53 -4.71 1.42
CA ALA A 76 -7.24 -4.89 0.00
C ALA A 76 -7.71 -6.26 -0.53
N SER A 77 -7.75 -7.29 0.31
CA SER A 77 -8.16 -8.64 -0.11
C SER A 77 -9.62 -8.70 -0.55
N GLN A 78 -10.52 -7.92 0.06
CA GLN A 78 -11.91 -7.85 -0.40
C GLN A 78 -12.03 -7.23 -1.79
N GLN A 79 -11.11 -6.33 -2.16
CA GLN A 79 -11.08 -5.72 -3.49
C GLN A 79 -10.73 -6.72 -4.58
N PHE A 80 -10.03 -7.82 -4.26
CA PHE A 80 -9.78 -8.89 -5.24
C PHE A 80 -11.09 -9.49 -5.78
N ALA A 81 -12.14 -9.54 -4.95
CA ALA A 81 -13.49 -9.97 -5.35
C ALA A 81 -14.33 -8.80 -5.89
N MET A 82 -14.31 -7.63 -5.21
CA MET A 82 -15.15 -6.49 -5.61
C MET A 82 -14.83 -6.00 -7.02
N ILE A 83 -13.55 -5.93 -7.39
CA ILE A 83 -13.13 -5.46 -8.72
C ILE A 83 -13.76 -6.30 -9.84
N PRO A 84 -13.56 -7.61 -9.93
CA PRO A 84 -14.20 -8.40 -10.99
C PRO A 84 -15.73 -8.36 -10.91
N MET A 85 -16.33 -8.42 -9.71
CA MET A 85 -17.78 -8.35 -9.56
C MET A 85 -18.39 -7.09 -10.13
N ASN A 86 -17.68 -5.95 -10.02
CA ASN A 86 -18.19 -4.65 -10.48
C ASN A 86 -17.73 -4.27 -11.90
N LEU A 87 -16.58 -4.74 -12.36
CA LEU A 87 -15.98 -4.26 -13.61
C LEU A 87 -16.02 -5.25 -14.76
N MET A 88 -16.11 -6.57 -14.52
CA MET A 88 -16.12 -7.59 -15.59
C MET A 88 -17.45 -7.62 -16.34
N LYS A 89 -17.63 -6.69 -17.31
CA LYS A 89 -18.80 -6.63 -18.18
C LYS A 89 -18.74 -7.66 -19.29
N ASN A 90 -17.59 -7.80 -19.94
CA ASN A 90 -17.36 -8.80 -21.00
C ASN A 90 -16.90 -10.14 -20.40
N GLY A 91 -16.67 -10.17 -19.09
CA GLY A 91 -16.20 -11.36 -18.37
C GLY A 91 -14.73 -11.67 -18.60
N VAL A 92 -13.92 -10.73 -19.05
CA VAL A 92 -12.47 -10.91 -19.35
C VAL A 92 -11.65 -9.82 -18.67
N ALA A 93 -10.55 -10.21 -18.03
CA ALA A 93 -9.58 -9.26 -17.47
C ALA A 93 -8.16 -9.80 -17.60
N ASP A 94 -7.19 -8.89 -17.74
CA ASP A 94 -5.78 -9.20 -17.87
C ASP A 94 -5.00 -8.79 -16.62
N TYR A 95 -4.11 -9.66 -16.18
CA TYR A 95 -3.33 -9.50 -14.95
C TYR A 95 -1.83 -9.57 -15.23
N ILE A 96 -1.06 -8.65 -14.67
CA ILE A 96 0.40 -8.69 -14.67
C ILE A 96 0.84 -9.20 -13.30
N ILE A 97 1.47 -10.39 -13.27
CA ILE A 97 1.76 -11.11 -12.04
C ILE A 97 3.21 -10.85 -11.60
N THR A 98 3.39 -9.83 -10.78
CA THR A 98 4.71 -9.42 -10.27
C THR A 98 4.93 -9.77 -8.81
N GLY A 99 4.03 -10.54 -8.21
CA GLY A 99 4.12 -10.96 -6.82
C GLY A 99 2.91 -11.75 -6.34
N GLN A 100 2.97 -12.12 -5.06
CA GLN A 100 1.94 -12.96 -4.43
C GLN A 100 0.57 -12.28 -4.38
N TRP A 101 0.52 -10.96 -4.20
CA TRP A 101 -0.75 -10.24 -4.10
C TRP A 101 -1.46 -10.16 -5.46
N ALA A 102 -0.74 -9.82 -6.53
CA ALA A 102 -1.27 -9.90 -7.90
C ALA A 102 -1.71 -11.33 -8.26
N LYS A 103 -0.94 -12.36 -7.83
CA LYS A 103 -1.32 -13.78 -8.04
C LYS A 103 -2.61 -14.15 -7.31
N LYS A 104 -2.82 -13.65 -6.07
CA LYS A 104 -4.07 -13.87 -5.32
C LYS A 104 -5.24 -13.15 -5.97
N ALA A 105 -5.07 -11.89 -6.38
CA ALA A 105 -6.11 -11.14 -7.08
C ALA A 105 -6.52 -11.84 -8.41
N TRP A 106 -5.55 -12.31 -9.17
CA TRP A 106 -5.79 -13.10 -10.38
C TRP A 106 -6.54 -14.41 -10.10
N ALA A 107 -6.14 -15.13 -9.04
CA ALA A 107 -6.80 -16.37 -8.65
C ALA A 107 -8.26 -16.14 -8.24
N GLU A 108 -8.54 -15.06 -7.52
CA GLU A 108 -9.90 -14.66 -7.13
C GLU A 108 -10.73 -14.29 -8.37
N ALA A 109 -10.18 -13.48 -9.27
CA ALA A 109 -10.88 -13.05 -10.49
C ALA A 109 -11.34 -14.20 -11.40
N LYS A 110 -10.61 -15.30 -11.40
CA LYS A 110 -11.01 -16.52 -12.15
C LYS A 110 -12.33 -17.14 -11.69
N MET A 111 -12.80 -16.81 -10.50
CA MET A 111 -14.12 -17.27 -10.02
C MET A 111 -15.27 -16.49 -10.66
N TYR A 112 -14.98 -15.33 -11.25
CA TYR A 112 -15.99 -14.40 -11.79
C TYR A 112 -15.97 -14.32 -13.32
N GLY A 113 -14.88 -14.73 -13.97
CA GLY A 113 -14.73 -14.67 -15.40
C GLY A 113 -13.39 -15.23 -15.87
N LYS A 114 -13.04 -14.93 -17.13
CA LYS A 114 -11.75 -15.29 -17.72
C LYS A 114 -10.70 -14.28 -17.29
N ALA A 115 -9.81 -14.65 -16.38
CA ALA A 115 -8.68 -13.85 -15.97
C ALA A 115 -7.39 -14.40 -16.59
N ASN A 116 -6.71 -13.62 -17.42
CA ASN A 116 -5.49 -14.01 -18.12
C ASN A 116 -4.27 -13.45 -17.36
N ALA A 117 -3.25 -14.29 -17.12
CA ALA A 117 -1.94 -13.81 -16.70
C ALA A 117 -1.13 -13.49 -17.95
N ILE A 118 -1.06 -12.22 -18.34
CA ILE A 118 -0.44 -11.79 -19.61
C ILE A 118 1.05 -11.52 -19.50
N ALA A 119 1.56 -11.34 -18.30
CA ALA A 119 2.99 -11.26 -18.00
C ALA A 119 3.25 -11.70 -16.56
N SER A 120 4.44 -12.21 -16.28
CA SER A 120 4.84 -12.63 -14.95
C SER A 120 6.36 -12.56 -14.79
N SER A 121 6.83 -12.25 -13.58
CA SER A 121 8.24 -12.34 -13.18
C SER A 121 8.51 -13.49 -12.19
N ALA A 122 7.62 -14.49 -12.16
CA ALA A 122 7.75 -15.65 -11.28
C ALA A 122 8.98 -16.53 -11.58
N ASP A 123 9.49 -16.48 -12.81
CA ASP A 123 10.70 -17.18 -13.28
C ASP A 123 11.96 -16.84 -12.46
N LYS A 124 12.03 -15.59 -11.93
CA LYS A 124 13.12 -15.13 -11.06
C LYS A 124 12.60 -14.71 -9.66
N THR A 125 11.63 -15.43 -9.13
CA THR A 125 11.06 -15.19 -7.80
C THR A 125 10.60 -13.74 -7.62
N PHE A 126 10.03 -13.13 -8.68
CA PHE A 126 9.51 -11.76 -8.69
C PHE A 126 10.56 -10.67 -8.33
N SER A 127 11.83 -10.89 -8.67
CA SER A 127 12.92 -9.94 -8.39
C SER A 127 13.01 -8.79 -9.40
N TYR A 128 12.13 -8.74 -10.39
CA TYR A 128 12.07 -7.70 -11.42
C TYR A 128 10.64 -7.42 -11.87
N ILE A 129 10.44 -6.30 -12.57
CA ILE A 129 9.21 -5.97 -13.30
C ILE A 129 9.40 -6.32 -14.79
N PRO A 130 8.48 -7.11 -15.40
CA PRO A 130 8.56 -7.43 -16.82
C PRO A 130 8.47 -6.18 -17.68
N ASP A 131 8.99 -6.22 -18.90
CA ASP A 131 8.73 -5.17 -19.90
C ASP A 131 7.22 -5.14 -20.21
N CYS A 132 6.58 -4.03 -19.86
CA CYS A 132 5.15 -3.80 -20.03
C CYS A 132 4.82 -2.81 -21.14
N SER A 133 5.76 -2.52 -22.04
CA SER A 133 5.58 -1.59 -23.16
C SER A 133 4.69 -2.13 -24.28
N ASN A 134 4.71 -3.46 -24.51
CA ASN A 134 3.92 -4.11 -25.54
C ASN A 134 3.39 -5.49 -25.10
N LEU A 135 2.46 -5.47 -24.18
CA LEU A 135 1.81 -6.69 -23.66
C LEU A 135 0.71 -7.22 -24.60
N PRO A 136 0.43 -8.54 -24.55
CA PRO A 136 -0.66 -9.17 -25.31
C PRO A 136 -2.02 -8.90 -24.62
N ILE A 137 -2.44 -7.62 -24.58
CA ILE A 137 -3.71 -7.21 -24.00
C ILE A 137 -4.86 -7.83 -24.80
N SER A 138 -5.83 -8.45 -24.12
CA SER A 138 -7.01 -9.03 -24.74
C SER A 138 -7.93 -7.92 -25.29
N GLU A 139 -8.45 -8.10 -26.51
CA GLU A 139 -9.35 -7.11 -27.15
C GLU A 139 -10.61 -6.88 -26.32
N ASP A 140 -11.13 -7.92 -25.71
CA ASP A 140 -12.36 -7.92 -24.89
C ASP A 140 -12.09 -7.71 -23.40
N ALA A 141 -10.82 -7.47 -22.97
CA ALA A 141 -10.52 -7.21 -21.56
C ALA A 141 -11.26 -5.97 -21.05
N ASP A 142 -11.93 -6.14 -19.93
CA ASP A 142 -12.61 -5.07 -19.20
C ASP A 142 -11.62 -4.17 -18.45
N TYR A 143 -10.49 -4.75 -17.99
CA TYR A 143 -9.41 -4.02 -17.32
C TYR A 143 -8.09 -4.80 -17.36
N VAL A 144 -7.01 -4.06 -17.08
CA VAL A 144 -5.68 -4.60 -16.80
C VAL A 144 -5.35 -4.33 -15.33
N TYR A 145 -4.86 -5.34 -14.62
CA TYR A 145 -4.57 -5.28 -13.19
C TYR A 145 -3.08 -5.34 -12.89
N ILE A 146 -2.63 -4.49 -11.96
CA ILE A 146 -1.29 -4.52 -11.36
C ILE A 146 -1.34 -4.43 -9.84
N CYS A 147 -0.34 -4.98 -9.18
CA CYS A 147 0.07 -4.60 -7.82
C CYS A 147 1.31 -3.72 -7.98
N GLU A 148 1.14 -2.40 -7.77
CA GLU A 148 2.14 -1.41 -8.18
C GLU A 148 3.43 -1.50 -7.38
N ASN A 149 3.34 -1.85 -6.09
CA ASN A 149 4.49 -2.12 -5.23
C ASN A 149 4.35 -3.47 -4.53
N ASN A 150 5.29 -4.36 -4.78
CA ASN A 150 5.26 -5.74 -4.30
C ASN A 150 5.92 -5.85 -2.92
N THR A 151 5.13 -5.76 -1.87
CA THR A 151 5.54 -5.72 -0.46
C THR A 151 6.48 -6.86 -0.04
N ILE A 152 6.27 -8.05 -0.60
CA ILE A 152 7.05 -9.27 -0.25
C ILE A 152 8.40 -9.27 -0.97
N TYR A 153 8.40 -8.91 -2.24
CA TYR A 153 9.54 -9.07 -3.14
C TYR A 153 10.36 -7.80 -3.34
N GLY A 154 9.83 -6.64 -2.93
CA GLY A 154 10.52 -5.36 -2.98
C GLY A 154 10.62 -4.73 -4.37
N THR A 155 9.82 -5.18 -5.34
CA THR A 155 9.75 -4.59 -6.68
C THR A 155 8.63 -3.56 -6.79
N LYS A 156 8.81 -2.56 -7.66
CA LYS A 156 7.83 -1.50 -7.93
C LYS A 156 7.77 -1.19 -9.43
N PHE A 157 6.57 -0.91 -9.93
CA PHE A 157 6.38 -0.30 -11.25
C PHE A 157 6.77 1.18 -11.18
N HIS A 158 7.91 1.55 -11.76
CA HIS A 158 8.31 2.95 -11.93
C HIS A 158 7.72 3.57 -13.20
N THR A 159 7.25 2.73 -14.12
CA THR A 159 6.51 3.12 -15.32
C THR A 159 5.26 2.25 -15.42
N LEU A 160 4.11 2.89 -15.65
CA LEU A 160 2.85 2.17 -15.81
C LEU A 160 2.85 1.33 -17.09
N PRO A 161 2.17 0.17 -17.09
CA PRO A 161 2.07 -0.66 -18.30
C PRO A 161 1.29 0.06 -19.40
N ASN A 162 1.67 -0.21 -20.65
CA ASN A 162 0.86 0.18 -21.80
C ASN A 162 -0.37 -0.73 -21.90
N THR A 163 -1.51 -0.24 -21.42
CA THR A 163 -2.78 -0.99 -21.41
C THR A 163 -3.52 -0.97 -22.74
N LYS A 164 -2.95 -0.33 -23.77
CA LYS A 164 -3.60 -0.14 -25.10
C LYS A 164 -5.01 0.45 -24.97
N GLY A 165 -5.19 1.39 -24.03
CA GLY A 165 -6.46 2.10 -23.78
C GLY A 165 -7.44 1.35 -22.87
N LYS A 166 -7.12 0.17 -22.35
CA LYS A 166 -7.92 -0.52 -21.36
C LYS A 166 -7.80 0.15 -19.99
N ILE A 167 -8.82 -0.01 -19.18
CA ILE A 167 -8.88 0.48 -17.79
C ILE A 167 -7.73 -0.13 -17.00
N LEU A 168 -6.94 0.71 -16.32
CA LEU A 168 -5.91 0.25 -15.38
C LEU A 168 -6.49 0.18 -13.97
N VAL A 169 -6.34 -0.96 -13.33
CA VAL A 169 -6.66 -1.19 -11.91
C VAL A 169 -5.38 -1.45 -11.15
N SER A 170 -5.12 -0.71 -10.09
CA SER A 170 -3.88 -0.80 -9.32
C SER A 170 -4.13 -1.00 -7.83
N ASP A 171 -3.50 -2.04 -7.26
CA ASP A 171 -3.28 -2.17 -5.82
C ASP A 171 -2.04 -1.38 -5.43
N VAL A 172 -2.23 -0.29 -4.70
CA VAL A 172 -1.16 0.59 -4.21
C VAL A 172 -0.92 0.46 -2.71
N SER A 173 -1.43 -0.59 -2.05
CA SER A 173 -1.42 -0.71 -0.59
C SER A 173 -0.07 -0.38 0.05
N SER A 174 1.05 -0.81 -0.52
CA SER A 174 2.37 -0.59 0.07
C SER A 174 3.15 0.60 -0.49
N CYS A 175 2.57 1.37 -1.41
CA CYS A 175 3.13 2.64 -1.90
C CYS A 175 2.11 3.79 -1.90
N PHE A 176 0.95 3.60 -1.27
CA PHE A 176 -0.10 4.62 -1.23
C PHE A 176 0.45 5.90 -0.59
N LEU A 177 0.32 7.04 -1.28
CA LEU A 177 0.83 8.36 -0.86
C LEU A 177 2.34 8.40 -0.59
N SER A 178 3.14 7.56 -1.25
CA SER A 178 4.60 7.61 -1.14
C SER A 178 5.25 8.60 -2.12
N GLU A 179 4.53 8.96 -3.17
CA GLU A 179 4.97 9.86 -4.23
C GLU A 179 3.76 10.41 -5.03
N PRO A 180 3.93 11.48 -5.82
CA PRO A 180 2.89 11.95 -6.74
C PRO A 180 2.53 10.91 -7.78
N VAL A 181 1.22 10.78 -8.07
CA VAL A 181 0.69 9.93 -9.14
C VAL A 181 -0.31 10.73 -9.98
N ASP A 182 -0.40 10.41 -11.26
CA ASP A 182 -1.44 10.95 -12.15
C ASP A 182 -2.67 10.03 -12.10
N VAL A 183 -3.64 10.37 -11.24
CA VAL A 183 -4.86 9.59 -11.01
C VAL A 183 -5.63 9.36 -12.30
N SER A 184 -5.55 10.29 -13.28
CA SER A 184 -6.29 10.19 -14.54
C SER A 184 -5.90 8.99 -15.41
N LYS A 185 -4.74 8.39 -15.15
CA LYS A 185 -4.26 7.19 -15.86
C LYS A 185 -4.89 5.88 -15.36
N TYR A 186 -5.65 5.94 -14.28
CA TYR A 186 -6.24 4.77 -13.66
C TYR A 186 -7.77 4.83 -13.76
N GLY A 187 -8.39 3.68 -13.87
CA GLY A 187 -9.82 3.56 -13.62
C GLY A 187 -10.10 3.33 -12.14
N VAL A 188 -9.25 2.52 -11.49
CA VAL A 188 -9.34 2.23 -10.06
C VAL A 188 -7.95 2.21 -9.43
N ILE A 189 -7.80 2.95 -8.34
CA ILE A 189 -6.67 2.87 -7.41
C ILE A 189 -7.23 2.40 -6.08
N TYR A 190 -6.64 1.40 -5.44
CA TYR A 190 -7.07 1.00 -4.12
C TYR A 190 -5.91 0.54 -3.24
N GLY A 191 -6.13 0.55 -1.94
CA GLY A 191 -5.14 0.03 -1.00
C GLY A 191 -5.67 -0.16 0.40
N GLY A 192 -5.13 -1.17 1.09
CA GLY A 192 -5.27 -1.31 2.53
C GLY A 192 -4.36 -0.29 3.22
N VAL A 193 -4.92 0.53 4.10
CA VAL A 193 -4.22 1.69 4.68
C VAL A 193 -3.13 1.30 5.70
N GLN A 194 -3.17 0.10 6.28
CA GLN A 194 -2.33 -0.35 7.38
C GLN A 194 -0.83 -0.43 7.07
N LYS A 195 -0.44 -0.22 5.83
CA LYS A 195 0.97 -0.23 5.42
C LYS A 195 1.58 1.16 5.51
N ASN A 196 1.02 2.14 4.82
CA ASN A 196 1.68 3.43 4.65
C ASN A 196 0.87 4.65 5.13
N ILE A 197 -0.45 4.54 5.31
CA ILE A 197 -1.31 5.72 5.47
C ILE A 197 -2.36 5.65 6.60
N GLY A 198 -2.33 4.59 7.42
CA GLY A 198 -3.29 4.47 8.52
C GLY A 198 -3.17 3.16 9.28
N PRO A 199 -4.12 2.87 10.19
CA PRO A 199 -4.19 1.61 10.94
C PRO A 199 -4.89 0.52 10.14
N ALA A 200 -4.82 -0.74 10.59
CA ALA A 200 -5.61 -1.83 10.03
C ALA A 200 -7.12 -1.56 10.14
N GLY A 201 -7.89 -2.03 9.15
CA GLY A 201 -9.36 -2.01 9.15
C GLY A 201 -9.99 -1.12 8.08
N VAL A 202 -9.22 -0.27 7.42
CA VAL A 202 -9.69 0.59 6.33
C VAL A 202 -9.06 0.17 5.01
N ALA A 203 -9.86 0.14 3.95
CA ALA A 203 -9.40 0.15 2.57
C ALA A 203 -9.92 1.41 1.88
N ILE A 204 -9.07 2.09 1.13
CA ILE A 204 -9.48 3.25 0.32
C ILE A 204 -9.55 2.81 -1.13
N VAL A 205 -10.63 3.19 -1.81
CA VAL A 205 -10.83 2.98 -3.24
C VAL A 205 -11.08 4.33 -3.90
N ILE A 206 -10.27 4.67 -4.88
CA ILE A 206 -10.44 5.83 -5.76
C ILE A 206 -10.87 5.28 -7.11
N ILE A 207 -12.10 5.53 -7.50
CA ILE A 207 -12.72 4.93 -8.68
C ILE A 207 -13.35 5.98 -9.58
N ARG A 208 -13.11 5.87 -10.87
CA ARG A 208 -13.71 6.76 -11.87
C ARG A 208 -15.24 6.55 -11.94
N GLU A 209 -16.01 7.62 -11.97
CA GLU A 209 -17.48 7.56 -11.83
C GLU A 209 -18.17 6.70 -12.89
N ASP A 210 -17.68 6.69 -14.13
CA ASP A 210 -18.24 5.87 -15.22
C ASP A 210 -18.11 4.36 -15.00
N LEU A 211 -17.26 3.94 -14.04
CA LEU A 211 -17.08 2.56 -13.62
C LEU A 211 -18.01 2.13 -12.49
N ILE A 212 -18.73 3.08 -11.88
CA ILE A 212 -19.71 2.83 -10.82
C ILE A 212 -21.07 2.57 -11.47
N ARG A 213 -21.41 1.30 -11.67
CA ARG A 213 -22.54 0.88 -12.47
C ARG A 213 -23.61 0.15 -11.66
N GLU A 214 -24.85 0.14 -12.19
CA GLU A 214 -25.95 -0.72 -11.70
C GLU A 214 -25.80 -2.16 -12.19
N ASP A 215 -25.39 -2.32 -13.45
CA ASP A 215 -25.26 -3.61 -14.16
C ASP A 215 -23.95 -4.32 -13.81
N VAL A 216 -23.82 -4.73 -12.56
CA VAL A 216 -22.71 -5.56 -12.05
C VAL A 216 -23.00 -7.04 -12.27
N LEU A 217 -22.02 -7.92 -12.00
CA LEU A 217 -22.21 -9.37 -12.13
C LEU A 217 -23.44 -9.83 -11.33
N PRO A 218 -24.30 -10.69 -11.90
CA PRO A 218 -25.47 -11.25 -11.20
C PRO A 218 -25.05 -11.90 -9.87
N GLY A 219 -25.83 -11.67 -8.82
CA GLY A 219 -25.55 -12.21 -7.48
C GLY A 219 -24.55 -11.42 -6.68
N THR A 220 -24.01 -10.30 -7.20
CA THR A 220 -23.12 -9.41 -6.41
C THR A 220 -23.85 -8.90 -5.18
N PRO A 221 -23.39 -9.21 -3.95
CA PRO A 221 -24.01 -8.74 -2.73
C PRO A 221 -24.01 -7.21 -2.63
N THR A 222 -25.02 -6.65 -1.97
CA THR A 222 -25.15 -5.18 -1.79
C THR A 222 -23.89 -4.54 -1.25
N MET A 223 -23.28 -5.13 -0.22
CA MET A 223 -22.06 -4.61 0.41
C MET A 223 -20.79 -4.72 -0.46
N LEU A 224 -20.84 -5.45 -1.57
CA LEU A 224 -19.72 -5.59 -2.52
C LEU A 224 -19.93 -4.77 -3.80
N ARG A 225 -20.97 -3.93 -3.87
CA ARG A 225 -21.22 -3.03 -4.98
C ARG A 225 -20.61 -1.67 -4.70
N TYR A 226 -19.75 -1.16 -5.57
CA TYR A 226 -19.20 0.19 -5.43
C TYR A 226 -20.28 1.26 -5.40
N LYS A 227 -21.35 1.07 -6.18
CA LYS A 227 -22.48 2.00 -6.21
C LYS A 227 -23.16 2.16 -4.85
N THR A 228 -23.35 1.08 -4.10
CA THR A 228 -23.90 1.12 -2.73
C THR A 228 -23.13 2.08 -1.84
N HIS A 229 -21.82 2.02 -1.91
CA HIS A 229 -20.93 2.85 -1.08
C HIS A 229 -20.82 4.28 -1.62
N ALA A 230 -20.76 4.45 -2.95
CA ALA A 230 -20.67 5.75 -3.58
C ALA A 230 -21.93 6.60 -3.32
N ASP A 231 -23.12 6.02 -3.50
CA ASP A 231 -24.41 6.72 -3.27
C ASP A 231 -24.59 7.13 -1.80
N ALA A 232 -23.99 6.37 -0.88
CA ALA A 232 -24.06 6.64 0.56
C ALA A 232 -22.84 7.41 1.11
N GLY A 233 -21.93 7.88 0.27
CA GLY A 233 -20.71 8.57 0.72
C GLY A 233 -19.90 7.77 1.74
N SER A 234 -19.73 6.46 1.51
CA SER A 234 -19.06 5.49 2.40
C SER A 234 -19.82 5.21 3.73
N LEU A 235 -21.03 5.73 3.90
CA LEU A 235 -21.81 5.61 5.13
C LEU A 235 -23.07 4.74 4.97
N TYR A 236 -23.05 3.78 4.05
CA TYR A 236 -24.14 2.82 3.91
C TYR A 236 -24.38 2.04 5.21
N ASN A 237 -23.30 1.57 5.83
CA ASN A 237 -23.27 1.00 7.16
C ASN A 237 -22.29 1.78 8.06
N THR A 238 -22.17 1.42 9.32
CA THR A 238 -21.19 2.01 10.23
C THR A 238 -19.77 1.75 9.70
N PRO A 239 -19.02 2.82 9.38
CA PRO A 239 -17.68 2.69 8.82
C PRO A 239 -16.64 2.36 9.92
N PRO A 240 -15.40 2.02 9.58
CA PRO A 240 -14.30 1.92 10.53
C PRO A 240 -13.88 3.32 11.02
N ALA A 241 -14.75 3.94 11.83
CA ALA A 241 -14.75 5.36 12.16
C ALA A 241 -13.40 5.88 12.68
N TYR A 242 -12.83 5.19 13.67
CA TYR A 242 -11.56 5.59 14.25
C TYR A 242 -10.39 5.41 13.26
N GLY A 243 -10.44 4.36 12.43
CA GLY A 243 -9.43 4.15 11.38
C GLY A 243 -9.41 5.27 10.34
N ILE A 244 -10.58 5.75 9.92
CA ILE A 244 -10.73 6.88 8.98
C ILE A 244 -10.20 8.18 9.63
N TYR A 245 -10.50 8.42 10.89
CA TYR A 245 -9.97 9.55 11.66
C TYR A 245 -8.44 9.55 11.69
N ILE A 246 -7.79 8.41 11.97
CA ILE A 246 -6.33 8.30 11.93
C ILE A 246 -5.79 8.51 10.51
N CYS A 247 -6.44 7.98 9.47
CA CYS A 247 -6.06 8.26 8.08
C CYS A 247 -6.09 9.77 7.79
N GLY A 248 -7.14 10.47 8.20
CA GLY A 248 -7.24 11.93 8.05
C GLY A 248 -6.07 12.68 8.72
N LYS A 249 -5.67 12.24 9.92
CA LYS A 249 -4.49 12.81 10.58
C LYS A 249 -3.19 12.52 9.82
N VAL A 250 -3.03 11.32 9.26
CA VAL A 250 -1.87 11.00 8.42
C VAL A 250 -1.85 11.85 7.14
N PHE A 251 -3.01 12.08 6.51
CA PHE A 251 -3.10 12.94 5.32
C PHE A 251 -2.69 14.38 5.64
N LYS A 252 -3.17 14.91 6.77
CA LYS A 252 -2.78 16.24 7.24
C LYS A 252 -1.29 16.31 7.59
N TRP A 253 -0.75 15.28 8.21
CA TRP A 253 0.69 15.16 8.45
C TRP A 253 1.49 15.20 7.14
N LEU A 254 1.08 14.48 6.09
CA LEU A 254 1.72 14.51 4.77
C LEU A 254 1.66 15.90 4.15
N LYS A 255 0.52 16.59 4.23
CA LYS A 255 0.39 18.00 3.76
C LYS A 255 1.38 18.91 4.50
N ASN A 256 1.47 18.79 5.81
CA ASN A 256 2.38 19.59 6.65
C ASN A 256 3.87 19.30 6.36
N LYS A 257 4.21 18.10 5.84
CA LYS A 257 5.56 17.74 5.39
C LYS A 257 5.88 18.23 3.97
N GLY A 258 4.98 18.98 3.33
CA GLY A 258 5.17 19.54 1.98
C GLY A 258 4.52 18.72 0.87
N GLY A 259 3.61 17.78 1.20
CA GLY A 259 2.87 16.96 0.25
C GLY A 259 3.69 15.83 -0.36
N LEU A 260 3.17 15.25 -1.45
CA LEU A 260 3.74 14.02 -2.01
C LEU A 260 5.06 14.24 -2.73
N ALA A 261 5.34 15.42 -3.28
CA ALA A 261 6.63 15.72 -3.91
C ALA A 261 7.76 15.70 -2.87
N ALA A 262 7.58 16.39 -1.75
CA ALA A 262 8.54 16.39 -0.64
C ALA A 262 8.68 14.99 -0.02
N MET A 263 7.57 14.25 0.09
CA MET A 263 7.61 12.88 0.61
C MET A 263 8.37 11.93 -0.31
N LYS A 264 8.26 12.09 -1.63
CA LYS A 264 9.05 11.33 -2.61
C LYS A 264 10.54 11.56 -2.39
N GLU A 265 10.98 12.81 -2.34
CA GLU A 265 12.39 13.17 -2.09
C GLU A 265 12.89 12.58 -0.77
N TYR A 266 12.07 12.66 0.27
CA TYR A 266 12.38 12.06 1.58
C TYR A 266 12.54 10.54 1.49
N ASN A 267 11.64 9.86 0.80
CA ASN A 267 11.67 8.40 0.63
C ASN A 267 12.86 7.97 -0.24
N GLU A 268 13.19 8.69 -1.31
CA GLU A 268 14.35 8.43 -2.16
C GLU A 268 15.65 8.54 -1.35
N LYS A 269 15.81 9.64 -0.58
CA LYS A 269 16.96 9.85 0.30
C LYS A 269 17.09 8.72 1.32
N LYS A 270 16.00 8.36 1.97
CA LYS A 270 15.96 7.29 2.98
C LYS A 270 16.29 5.92 2.39
N ALA A 271 15.69 5.55 1.28
CA ALA A 271 15.94 4.28 0.61
C ALA A 271 17.38 4.19 0.08
N LYS A 272 17.92 5.29 -0.43
CA LYS A 272 19.30 5.37 -0.91
C LYS A 272 20.32 4.97 0.17
N ILE A 273 20.14 5.39 1.42
CA ILE A 273 21.03 5.03 2.54
C ILE A 273 21.16 3.51 2.66
N LEU A 274 20.04 2.79 2.64
CA LEU A 274 20.04 1.34 2.78
C LEU A 274 20.54 0.65 1.51
N TYR A 275 20.11 1.10 0.33
CA TYR A 275 20.53 0.48 -0.93
C TYR A 275 21.99 0.70 -1.26
N ASP A 276 22.57 1.87 -0.97
CA ASP A 276 24.01 2.12 -1.14
C ASP A 276 24.82 1.13 -0.28
N PHE A 277 24.44 0.95 0.98
CA PHE A 277 25.09 -0.04 1.83
C PHE A 277 24.95 -1.47 1.27
N LEU A 278 23.74 -1.89 0.86
CA LEU A 278 23.53 -3.24 0.31
C LEU A 278 24.31 -3.49 -0.98
N ASP A 279 24.55 -2.46 -1.78
CA ASP A 279 25.30 -2.56 -3.03
C ASP A 279 26.81 -2.71 -2.79
N GLU A 280 27.34 -2.19 -1.68
CA GLU A 280 28.76 -2.23 -1.30
C GLU A 280 29.08 -3.39 -0.33
N SER A 281 28.09 -3.85 0.46
CA SER A 281 28.28 -4.88 1.47
C SER A 281 28.81 -6.19 0.88
N LYS A 282 29.75 -6.82 1.59
CA LYS A 282 30.27 -8.16 1.26
C LYS A 282 29.36 -9.26 1.76
N LEU A 283 28.64 -9.01 2.86
CA LEU A 283 27.77 -9.96 3.53
C LEU A 283 26.31 -9.85 3.07
N PHE A 284 25.74 -8.65 3.11
CA PHE A 284 24.32 -8.43 2.80
C PHE A 284 24.11 -8.17 1.31
N LYS A 285 23.10 -8.79 0.72
CA LYS A 285 22.75 -8.62 -0.70
C LYS A 285 21.26 -8.31 -0.86
N GLY A 286 20.96 -7.24 -1.60
CA GLY A 286 19.59 -6.98 -2.05
C GLY A 286 19.14 -8.02 -3.07
N THR A 287 17.85 -8.39 -3.03
CA THR A 287 17.29 -9.45 -3.89
C THR A 287 16.63 -8.93 -5.16
N VAL A 288 16.57 -7.62 -5.37
CA VAL A 288 15.82 -6.95 -6.43
C VAL A 288 16.75 -6.33 -7.48
N GLU A 289 16.40 -6.44 -8.75
CA GLU A 289 17.10 -5.71 -9.83
C GLU A 289 17.03 -4.20 -9.58
N LYS A 290 18.17 -3.50 -9.70
CA LYS A 290 18.32 -2.09 -9.28
C LYS A 290 17.25 -1.16 -9.87
N LYS A 291 16.89 -1.34 -11.13
CA LYS A 291 15.91 -0.51 -11.83
C LYS A 291 14.47 -0.65 -11.30
N ASP A 292 14.18 -1.76 -10.61
CA ASP A 292 12.83 -2.13 -10.16
C ASP A 292 12.68 -2.06 -8.63
N ARG A 293 13.66 -1.51 -7.92
CA ARG A 293 13.68 -1.42 -6.45
C ARG A 293 12.57 -0.57 -5.90
N SER A 294 11.87 -1.09 -4.88
CA SER A 294 10.89 -0.35 -4.09
C SER A 294 11.56 0.65 -3.13
N LEU A 295 10.96 1.83 -2.97
CA LEU A 295 11.36 2.77 -1.92
C LEU A 295 10.71 2.45 -0.55
N MET A 296 9.78 1.48 -0.52
CA MET A 296 8.97 1.16 0.66
C MET A 296 9.38 -0.15 1.33
N ASN A 297 9.75 -1.16 0.55
CA ASN A 297 10.05 -2.50 1.05
C ASN A 297 11.37 -2.99 0.47
N VAL A 298 12.35 -3.19 1.32
CA VAL A 298 13.72 -3.56 0.94
C VAL A 298 14.06 -4.95 1.47
N PRO A 299 13.90 -6.02 0.65
CA PRO A 299 14.33 -7.36 1.02
C PRO A 299 15.83 -7.54 0.78
N PHE A 300 16.49 -8.27 1.68
CA PHE A 300 17.90 -8.61 1.59
C PHE A 300 18.23 -9.91 2.32
N VAL A 301 19.33 -10.51 1.97
CA VAL A 301 19.82 -11.82 2.50
C VAL A 301 21.32 -11.75 2.78
N THR A 302 21.83 -12.67 3.60
CA THR A 302 23.27 -12.93 3.72
C THR A 302 23.71 -14.09 2.83
N GLY A 303 22.77 -14.93 2.36
CA GLY A 303 23.06 -16.18 1.66
C GLY A 303 23.21 -17.39 2.58
N ASP A 304 23.17 -17.19 3.90
CA ASP A 304 23.18 -18.22 4.92
C ASP A 304 21.96 -18.04 5.85
N GLU A 305 21.04 -19.00 5.84
CA GLU A 305 19.79 -18.95 6.61
C GLU A 305 20.03 -18.87 8.13
N ALA A 306 21.10 -19.51 8.64
CA ALA A 306 21.43 -19.46 10.05
C ALA A 306 21.94 -18.07 10.45
N LEU A 307 22.70 -17.43 9.56
CA LEU A 307 23.19 -16.07 9.77
C LEU A 307 22.06 -15.05 9.64
N ASP A 308 21.15 -15.22 8.69
CA ASP A 308 19.93 -14.42 8.57
C ASP A 308 19.10 -14.47 9.88
N ALA A 309 18.87 -15.67 10.41
CA ALA A 309 18.13 -15.86 11.65
C ALA A 309 18.84 -15.24 12.87
N ARG A 310 20.17 -15.34 12.93
CA ARG A 310 21.01 -14.72 13.96
C ARG A 310 20.91 -13.19 13.87
N PHE A 311 21.06 -12.61 12.69
CA PHE A 311 20.94 -11.18 12.47
C PHE A 311 19.58 -10.65 12.96
N VAL A 312 18.47 -11.28 12.56
CA VAL A 312 17.12 -10.89 12.99
C VAL A 312 16.99 -10.87 14.51
N LYS A 313 17.51 -11.90 15.19
CA LYS A 313 17.47 -12.00 16.67
C LYS A 313 18.29 -10.93 17.36
N GLU A 314 19.47 -10.62 16.84
CA GLU A 314 20.36 -9.60 17.41
C GLU A 314 19.80 -8.19 17.12
N ALA A 315 19.27 -7.94 15.93
CA ALA A 315 18.60 -6.70 15.55
C ALA A 315 17.40 -6.41 16.46
N GLU A 316 16.57 -7.42 16.74
CA GLU A 316 15.42 -7.27 17.64
C GLU A 316 15.85 -6.84 19.05
N LYS A 317 16.93 -7.42 19.60
CA LYS A 317 17.49 -7.01 20.90
C LYS A 317 18.04 -5.58 20.87
N ALA A 318 18.51 -5.12 19.72
CA ALA A 318 19.02 -3.76 19.53
C ALA A 318 17.91 -2.74 19.24
N GLY A 319 16.63 -3.17 19.22
CA GLY A 319 15.47 -2.28 18.99
C GLY A 319 15.03 -2.12 17.55
N PHE A 320 15.57 -2.95 16.63
CA PHE A 320 15.13 -3.04 15.23
C PHE A 320 14.18 -4.23 15.08
N VAL A 321 12.88 -4.01 15.15
CA VAL A 321 11.89 -5.10 15.20
C VAL A 321 11.27 -5.38 13.84
N ASN A 322 10.80 -6.63 13.65
CA ASN A 322 10.06 -7.09 12.47
C ASN A 322 10.87 -7.10 11.16
N LEU A 323 12.19 -7.31 11.24
CA LEU A 323 13.06 -7.42 10.06
C LEU A 323 13.01 -8.77 9.36
N LYS A 324 12.45 -9.83 9.98
CA LYS A 324 12.35 -11.15 9.36
C LYS A 324 11.64 -11.07 8.01
N GLY A 325 12.25 -11.61 6.97
CA GLY A 325 11.69 -11.68 5.62
C GLY A 325 10.48 -12.60 5.52
N HIS A 326 9.75 -12.47 4.42
CA HIS A 326 8.61 -13.36 4.16
C HIS A 326 9.11 -14.77 3.84
N ARG A 327 8.38 -15.80 4.31
CA ARG A 327 8.76 -17.22 4.15
C ARG A 327 9.05 -17.68 2.71
N THR A 328 8.53 -16.96 1.70
CA THR A 328 8.75 -17.28 0.27
C THR A 328 10.02 -16.69 -0.30
N VAL A 329 10.63 -15.71 0.38
CA VAL A 329 11.90 -15.07 -0.03
C VAL A 329 13.02 -15.46 0.93
N GLY A 330 12.69 -15.65 2.21
CA GLY A 330 13.69 -15.84 3.28
C GLY A 330 14.31 -14.52 3.70
N GLY A 331 15.45 -14.61 4.37
CA GLY A 331 16.25 -13.47 4.75
C GLY A 331 15.57 -12.44 5.61
N MET A 332 15.82 -11.18 5.30
CA MET A 332 15.31 -10.01 5.99
C MET A 332 14.51 -9.12 5.03
N ARG A 333 13.66 -8.26 5.60
CA ARG A 333 13.01 -7.19 4.88
C ARG A 333 12.84 -5.97 5.78
N ALA A 334 13.43 -4.85 5.39
CA ALA A 334 13.18 -3.56 6.00
C ALA A 334 12.03 -2.85 5.25
N SER A 335 10.87 -2.71 5.91
CA SER A 335 9.78 -1.88 5.40
C SER A 335 9.93 -0.49 5.98
N ILE A 336 10.35 0.46 5.13
CA ILE A 336 10.78 1.81 5.52
C ILE A 336 9.77 2.90 5.17
N TYR A 337 8.54 2.57 5.01
CA TYR A 337 7.40 3.44 4.69
C TYR A 337 7.57 4.93 5.03
N ASN A 338 6.63 5.77 4.64
CA ASN A 338 6.69 7.22 4.85
C ASN A 338 7.06 7.61 6.30
N ALA A 339 6.46 6.92 7.28
CA ALA A 339 6.61 7.26 8.69
C ALA A 339 7.90 6.79 9.36
N MET A 340 8.69 5.90 8.71
CA MET A 340 10.00 5.51 9.24
C MET A 340 10.95 6.72 9.17
N PRO A 341 11.50 7.19 10.30
CA PRO A 341 12.46 8.28 10.28
C PRO A 341 13.78 7.86 9.61
N ILE A 342 14.48 8.83 8.99
CA ILE A 342 15.78 8.58 8.35
C ILE A 342 16.77 7.99 9.36
N GLU A 343 16.78 8.50 10.58
CA GLU A 343 17.63 8.05 11.69
C GLU A 343 17.43 6.57 12.00
N GLY A 344 16.22 6.04 11.79
CA GLY A 344 15.94 4.60 11.95
C GLY A 344 16.64 3.76 10.89
N VAL A 345 16.72 4.24 9.66
CA VAL A 345 17.43 3.56 8.57
C VAL A 345 18.93 3.72 8.73
N GLU A 346 19.43 4.90 9.09
CA GLU A 346 20.86 5.14 9.40
C GLU A 346 21.35 4.24 10.54
N SER A 347 20.56 4.16 11.62
CA SER A 347 20.86 3.29 12.76
C SER A 347 20.86 1.80 12.37
N LEU A 348 19.93 1.37 11.51
CA LEU A 348 19.91 0.01 10.98
C LEU A 348 21.17 -0.28 10.16
N VAL A 349 21.56 0.62 9.25
CA VAL A 349 22.78 0.45 8.43
C VAL A 349 24.03 0.39 9.30
N ALA A 350 24.15 1.25 10.32
CA ALA A 350 25.27 1.19 11.27
C ALA A 350 25.32 -0.16 12.02
N PHE A 351 24.15 -0.69 12.41
CA PHE A 351 24.06 -2.01 13.02
C PHE A 351 24.47 -3.12 12.05
N MET A 352 24.04 -3.04 10.79
CA MET A 352 24.41 -3.99 9.73
C MET A 352 25.90 -3.97 9.45
N GLN A 353 26.54 -2.80 9.37
CA GLN A 353 27.99 -2.65 9.21
C GLN A 353 28.76 -3.36 10.34
N LYS A 354 28.38 -3.09 11.58
CA LYS A 354 28.98 -3.75 12.73
C LYS A 354 28.80 -5.29 12.68
N PHE A 355 27.61 -5.76 12.35
CA PHE A 355 27.34 -7.19 12.22
C PHE A 355 28.17 -7.82 11.10
N GLU A 356 28.38 -7.13 9.98
CA GLU A 356 29.25 -7.58 8.88
C GLU A 356 30.71 -7.70 9.35
N GLU A 357 31.24 -6.68 10.04
CA GLU A 357 32.62 -6.73 10.59
C GLU A 357 32.87 -7.91 11.56
N GLU A 358 31.84 -8.25 12.33
CA GLU A 358 31.91 -9.37 13.30
C GLU A 358 31.74 -10.76 12.64
N ASN A 359 31.31 -10.82 11.36
CA ASN A 359 30.98 -12.08 10.67
C ASN A 359 31.62 -12.22 9.27
N ALA A 360 32.49 -11.29 8.88
CA ALA A 360 33.21 -11.30 7.60
C ALA A 360 34.42 -12.23 7.60
#